data_bdf3cb57e4db221695264c34ceacaded
#
_entry.id   bdf3cb57e4db221695264c34ceacaded
#
_cell.length_a   1.000
_cell.length_b   1.000
_cell.length_c   1.000
_cell.angle_alpha   90.00
_cell.angle_beta   90.00
_cell.angle_gamma   90.00
#
_symmetry.space_group_name_H-M   'P 1'
#
loop_
_entity.id
_entity.type
_entity.pdbx_description
1 polymer ?
#
loop_
_entity_poly.entity_id
_entity_poly.type
_entity_poly.pdbx_seq_one_letter_code
_entity_poly.pdbx_strand_id
1 'polypeptide(L)'
;MKSITVSINPSYFCNFRCNFCYLTPEQLGDQKKIPLAILDQRLKEISRVRKIDWVDLYGGEIGALKKDYFYGLKDVIRKYYKDKINIITNLSMLHEGFFEDDFYLGVSYDFEAREKSDLVYNNMFHSPVPIAVLILASQKVLEMDVDDMIQKMNLCSSIESVEIKPYSINQANSQPVTHKDFELFVKKWIESPIKKRFDFINEGNIIRSLKKKYNAFSNNHVYITPNGNFAVLEFDENDKEYFLELNSIKEYVKWAEQEPINNVSDICRKCKYYGHCLTEHYRYVKDLDNGCNGYKGLLDYYAQRMEN
;
A
#
# COMPACT_ATOMS: atom_id res chain seq x y z
N MET A 1 1.09 -15.09 20.54
CA MET A 1 0.19 -15.06 19.38
C MET A 1 0.92 -14.29 18.29
N LYS A 2 1.01 -14.81 17.04
CA LYS A 2 1.62 -14.07 15.93
C LYS A 2 0.82 -12.80 15.64
N SER A 3 1.48 -11.74 15.22
CA SER A 3 0.84 -10.48 14.85
C SER A 3 0.25 -10.53 13.44
N ILE A 4 -0.66 -9.59 13.14
CA ILE A 4 -1.31 -9.45 11.85
C ILE A 4 -1.64 -7.98 11.55
N THR A 5 -1.41 -7.59 10.31
CA THR A 5 -1.94 -6.35 9.72
C THR A 5 -3.32 -6.63 9.15
N VAL A 6 -4.28 -5.76 9.40
CA VAL A 6 -5.65 -5.87 8.87
C VAL A 6 -5.96 -4.64 8.03
N SER A 7 -6.16 -4.82 6.72
CA SER A 7 -6.68 -3.78 5.85
C SER A 7 -8.17 -3.95 5.62
N ILE A 8 -8.94 -2.94 5.98
CA ILE A 8 -10.40 -2.95 5.86
C ILE A 8 -10.78 -2.11 4.65
N ASN A 9 -11.45 -2.74 3.68
CA ASN A 9 -12.08 -2.06 2.57
C ASN A 9 -13.59 -1.91 2.87
N PRO A 10 -14.01 -0.80 3.49
CA PRO A 10 -15.41 -0.65 3.89
C PRO A 10 -16.35 -0.47 2.70
N SER A 11 -15.85 0.03 1.57
CA SER A 11 -16.53 0.21 0.29
C SER A 11 -15.52 0.31 -0.83
N TYR A 12 -15.91 -0.11 -2.03
CA TYR A 12 -15.13 0.12 -3.26
C TYR A 12 -15.54 1.41 -3.98
N PHE A 13 -16.62 2.07 -3.55
CA PHE A 13 -17.03 3.34 -4.14
C PHE A 13 -15.92 4.38 -4.10
N CYS A 14 -15.60 4.99 -5.26
CA CYS A 14 -14.65 6.07 -5.38
C CYS A 14 -15.20 7.16 -6.31
N ASN A 15 -14.86 8.40 -6.02
CA ASN A 15 -15.21 9.56 -6.83
C ASN A 15 -14.18 9.86 -7.95
N PHE A 16 -13.09 9.06 -8.05
CA PHE A 16 -12.09 9.09 -9.12
C PHE A 16 -12.20 7.87 -10.04
N ARG A 17 -11.63 8.01 -11.24
CA ARG A 17 -11.51 6.95 -12.27
C ARG A 17 -10.08 6.88 -12.78
N CYS A 18 -9.13 6.64 -11.86
CA CYS A 18 -7.72 6.58 -12.21
C CYS A 18 -7.45 5.39 -13.16
N ASN A 19 -6.71 5.63 -14.24
CA ASN A 19 -6.38 4.64 -15.26
C ASN A 19 -5.35 3.57 -14.83
N PHE A 20 -4.96 3.61 -13.59
CA PHE A 20 -4.06 2.65 -12.94
C PHE A 20 -4.70 1.96 -11.73
N CYS A 21 -5.98 2.25 -11.43
CA CYS A 21 -6.68 1.67 -10.30
C CYS A 21 -6.88 0.16 -10.47
N TYR A 22 -6.71 -0.60 -9.38
CA TYR A 22 -6.99 -2.04 -9.39
C TYR A 22 -8.50 -2.36 -9.34
N LEU A 23 -9.34 -1.41 -8.95
CA LEU A 23 -10.80 -1.57 -8.95
C LEU A 23 -11.37 -1.30 -10.34
N THR A 24 -12.31 -2.13 -10.75
CA THR A 24 -13.02 -1.93 -12.03
C THR A 24 -13.98 -0.75 -11.97
N PRO A 25 -14.38 -0.18 -13.13
CA PRO A 25 -15.38 0.89 -13.14
C PRO A 25 -16.68 0.54 -12.41
N GLU A 26 -17.12 -0.73 -12.51
CA GLU A 26 -18.32 -1.23 -11.83
C GLU A 26 -18.14 -1.22 -10.31
N GLN A 27 -17.00 -1.70 -9.81
CA GLN A 27 -16.65 -1.66 -8.39
C GLN A 27 -16.56 -0.23 -7.86
N LEU A 28 -15.94 0.67 -8.64
CA LEU A 28 -15.83 2.10 -8.28
C LEU A 28 -17.18 2.83 -8.26
N GLY A 29 -18.18 2.30 -8.96
CA GLY A 29 -19.55 2.80 -8.94
C GLY A 29 -20.43 2.19 -7.84
N ASP A 30 -20.04 1.07 -7.26
CA ASP A 30 -20.82 0.33 -6.28
C ASP A 30 -20.78 1.00 -4.90
N GLN A 31 -21.94 1.44 -4.42
CA GLN A 31 -22.09 2.08 -3.10
C GLN A 31 -22.25 1.08 -1.95
N LYS A 32 -22.07 -0.21 -2.22
CA LYS A 32 -22.13 -1.25 -1.20
C LYS A 32 -21.08 -0.98 -0.12
N LYS A 33 -21.48 -1.22 1.12
CA LYS A 33 -20.60 -1.08 2.30
C LYS A 33 -20.69 -2.34 3.13
N ILE A 34 -19.59 -2.69 3.79
CA ILE A 34 -19.61 -3.77 4.76
C ILE A 34 -20.56 -3.41 5.92
N PRO A 35 -21.52 -4.28 6.29
CA PRO A 35 -22.31 -4.07 7.50
C PRO A 35 -21.39 -4.07 8.75
N LEU A 36 -21.58 -3.08 9.65
CA LEU A 36 -20.75 -2.97 10.87
C LEU A 36 -20.78 -4.24 11.73
N ALA A 37 -21.90 -4.93 11.78
CA ALA A 37 -22.01 -6.21 12.49
C ALA A 37 -21.15 -7.32 11.87
N ILE A 38 -21.02 -7.33 10.54
CA ILE A 38 -20.14 -8.28 9.84
C ILE A 38 -18.67 -7.92 10.11
N LEU A 39 -18.32 -6.63 10.04
CA LEU A 39 -16.97 -6.17 10.38
C LEU A 39 -16.59 -6.58 11.82
N ASP A 40 -17.48 -6.34 12.78
CA ASP A 40 -17.28 -6.74 14.19
C ASP A 40 -17.03 -8.25 14.30
N GLN A 41 -17.82 -9.07 13.60
CA GLN A 41 -17.63 -10.52 13.56
C GLN A 41 -16.25 -10.87 12.99
N ARG A 42 -15.82 -10.29 11.86
CA ARG A 42 -14.54 -10.59 11.22
C ARG A 42 -13.35 -10.22 12.10
N LEU A 43 -13.37 -9.02 12.69
CA LEU A 43 -12.32 -8.60 13.64
C LEU A 43 -12.25 -9.51 14.88
N LYS A 44 -13.41 -9.96 15.39
CA LYS A 44 -13.48 -10.93 16.47
C LYS A 44 -12.88 -12.30 16.08
N GLU A 45 -13.13 -12.78 14.85
CA GLU A 45 -12.54 -14.00 14.33
C GLU A 45 -11.01 -13.89 14.24
N ILE A 46 -10.49 -12.77 13.72
CA ILE A 46 -9.05 -12.48 13.66
C ILE A 46 -8.46 -12.47 15.08
N SER A 47 -9.04 -11.72 15.99
CA SER A 47 -8.49 -11.50 17.33
C SER A 47 -8.37 -12.78 18.18
N ARG A 48 -9.10 -13.84 17.82
CA ARG A 48 -9.01 -15.17 18.46
C ARG A 48 -7.78 -15.95 18.04
N VAL A 49 -7.21 -15.66 16.86
CA VAL A 49 -6.11 -16.45 16.28
C VAL A 49 -4.83 -15.65 16.06
N ARG A 50 -4.93 -14.31 15.98
CA ARG A 50 -3.80 -13.37 15.77
C ARG A 50 -3.97 -12.13 16.63
N LYS A 51 -2.85 -11.49 17.00
CA LYS A 51 -2.86 -10.16 17.60
C LYS A 51 -2.89 -9.12 16.47
N ILE A 52 -3.92 -8.29 16.44
CA ILE A 52 -3.97 -7.16 15.49
C ILE A 52 -2.95 -6.12 15.97
N ASP A 53 -1.94 -5.82 15.17
CA ASP A 53 -0.88 -4.85 15.46
C ASP A 53 -0.87 -3.65 14.52
N TRP A 54 -1.65 -3.72 13.44
CA TRP A 54 -1.87 -2.61 12.53
C TRP A 54 -3.23 -2.70 11.84
N VAL A 55 -3.89 -1.55 11.66
CA VAL A 55 -5.16 -1.45 10.94
C VAL A 55 -5.10 -0.34 9.91
N ASP A 56 -5.40 -0.68 8.66
CA ASP A 56 -5.63 0.27 7.57
C ASP A 56 -7.12 0.35 7.24
N LEU A 57 -7.63 1.56 7.03
CA LEU A 57 -8.88 1.84 6.35
C LEU A 57 -8.57 2.36 4.96
N TYR A 58 -8.89 1.59 3.94
CA TYR A 58 -8.70 2.01 2.56
C TYR A 58 -9.66 1.25 1.63
N GLY A 59 -9.66 1.53 0.33
CA GLY A 59 -10.54 0.83 -0.62
C GLY A 59 -10.83 1.68 -1.84
N GLY A 60 -12.09 2.15 -1.99
CA GLY A 60 -12.42 3.24 -2.90
C GLY A 60 -11.97 4.58 -2.32
N GLU A 61 -12.91 5.43 -1.93
CA GLU A 61 -12.59 6.69 -1.28
C GLU A 61 -13.22 6.76 0.12
N ILE A 62 -12.37 6.82 1.15
CA ILE A 62 -12.82 6.87 2.55
C ILE A 62 -13.54 8.18 2.86
N GLY A 63 -13.10 9.29 2.25
CA GLY A 63 -13.77 10.60 2.39
C GLY A 63 -15.21 10.65 1.85
N ALA A 64 -15.60 9.67 1.03
CA ALA A 64 -16.98 9.55 0.53
C ALA A 64 -17.93 8.85 1.52
N LEU A 65 -17.44 8.31 2.62
CA LEU A 65 -18.26 7.67 3.62
C LEU A 65 -19.06 8.70 4.41
N LYS A 66 -20.33 8.37 4.73
CA LYS A 66 -21.13 9.21 5.61
C LYS A 66 -20.55 9.22 7.02
N LYS A 67 -20.62 10.35 7.70
CA LYS A 67 -20.08 10.59 9.04
C LYS A 67 -20.44 9.47 10.04
N ASP A 68 -21.71 9.15 10.18
CA ASP A 68 -22.16 8.15 11.16
C ASP A 68 -21.58 6.76 10.87
N TYR A 69 -21.44 6.42 9.58
CA TYR A 69 -20.86 5.14 9.20
C TYR A 69 -19.34 5.11 9.44
N PHE A 70 -18.63 6.20 9.16
CA PHE A 70 -17.21 6.35 9.43
C PHE A 70 -16.90 6.17 10.92
N TYR A 71 -17.64 6.86 11.79
CA TYR A 71 -17.49 6.70 13.23
C TYR A 71 -17.92 5.31 13.71
N GLY A 72 -18.93 4.72 13.13
CA GLY A 72 -19.31 3.34 13.40
C GLY A 72 -18.19 2.34 13.07
N LEU A 73 -17.44 2.56 11.97
CA LEU A 73 -16.24 1.77 11.67
C LEU A 73 -15.18 1.93 12.77
N LYS A 74 -14.88 3.18 13.16
CA LYS A 74 -13.93 3.50 14.25
C LYS A 74 -14.33 2.77 15.52
N ASP A 75 -15.59 2.85 15.95
CA ASP A 75 -16.08 2.23 17.18
C ASP A 75 -15.95 0.70 17.16
N VAL A 76 -16.23 0.09 16.03
CA VAL A 76 -16.06 -1.36 15.85
C VAL A 76 -14.58 -1.75 15.93
N ILE A 77 -13.70 -1.03 15.22
CA ILE A 77 -12.26 -1.31 15.22
C ILE A 77 -11.67 -1.15 16.62
N ARG A 78 -12.09 -0.12 17.36
CA ARG A 78 -11.60 0.18 18.71
C ARG A 78 -11.88 -0.92 19.75
N LYS A 79 -12.80 -1.84 19.49
CA LYS A 79 -12.99 -3.02 20.35
C LYS A 79 -11.78 -3.95 20.32
N TYR A 80 -11.04 -4.01 19.19
CA TYR A 80 -10.00 -4.98 18.91
C TYR A 80 -8.59 -4.37 18.74
N TYR A 81 -8.51 -3.09 18.41
CA TYR A 81 -7.27 -2.37 18.14
C TYR A 81 -7.28 -1.00 18.82
N LYS A 82 -6.20 -0.66 19.57
CA LYS A 82 -6.15 0.54 20.43
C LYS A 82 -5.22 1.63 19.92
N ASP A 83 -4.28 1.30 19.04
CA ASP A 83 -3.37 2.27 18.45
C ASP A 83 -4.03 3.06 17.32
N LYS A 84 -3.35 4.04 16.74
CA LYS A 84 -3.87 4.87 15.64
C LYS A 84 -4.21 4.02 14.41
N ILE A 85 -5.39 4.24 13.86
CA ILE A 85 -5.85 3.62 12.62
C ILE A 85 -5.26 4.40 11.44
N ASN A 86 -4.66 3.71 10.48
CA ASN A 86 -4.17 4.35 9.27
C ASN A 86 -5.31 4.51 8.26
N ILE A 87 -5.56 5.74 7.81
CA ILE A 87 -6.53 6.04 6.74
C ILE A 87 -5.75 6.29 5.45
N ILE A 88 -6.17 5.67 4.35
CA ILE A 88 -5.63 5.94 3.02
C ILE A 88 -6.75 6.52 2.15
N THR A 89 -6.56 7.75 1.68
CA THR A 89 -7.55 8.53 0.93
C THR A 89 -6.91 9.24 -0.26
N ASN A 90 -7.70 9.59 -1.27
CA ASN A 90 -7.27 10.51 -2.32
C ASN A 90 -7.37 11.99 -1.88
N LEU A 91 -7.87 12.24 -0.69
CA LEU A 91 -8.01 13.55 -0.04
C LEU A 91 -8.75 14.62 -0.88
N SER A 92 -9.50 14.24 -1.90
CA SER A 92 -10.33 15.18 -2.66
C SER A 92 -11.64 15.53 -1.94
N MET A 93 -12.03 14.69 -0.98
CA MET A 93 -13.18 14.88 -0.10
C MET A 93 -12.67 14.89 1.34
N LEU A 94 -12.80 16.03 2.00
CA LEU A 94 -12.37 16.17 3.39
C LEU A 94 -13.44 15.64 4.32
N HIS A 95 -13.02 14.77 5.23
CA HIS A 95 -13.83 14.28 6.33
C HIS A 95 -13.24 14.82 7.64
N GLU A 96 -14.07 15.45 8.49
CA GLU A 96 -13.56 16.06 9.73
C GLU A 96 -12.80 15.07 10.63
N GLY A 97 -13.23 13.81 10.63
CA GLY A 97 -12.57 12.74 11.40
C GLY A 97 -11.15 12.39 10.95
N PHE A 98 -10.72 12.81 9.74
CA PHE A 98 -9.36 12.53 9.27
C PHE A 98 -8.29 13.22 10.12
N PHE A 99 -8.67 14.29 10.79
CA PHE A 99 -7.75 15.14 11.56
C PHE A 99 -7.77 14.86 13.07
N GLU A 100 -8.48 13.82 13.49
CA GLU A 100 -8.49 13.38 14.88
C GLU A 100 -7.20 12.61 15.24
N ASP A 101 -6.79 12.70 16.51
CA ASP A 101 -5.59 12.00 17.02
C ASP A 101 -5.66 10.46 16.93
N ASP A 102 -6.85 9.93 16.68
CA ASP A 102 -7.09 8.49 16.50
C ASP A 102 -6.51 7.94 15.19
N PHE A 103 -6.08 8.80 14.27
CA PHE A 103 -5.73 8.40 12.91
C PHE A 103 -4.31 8.82 12.49
N TYR A 104 -3.72 8.02 11.62
CA TYR A 104 -2.67 8.42 10.70
C TYR A 104 -3.31 8.69 9.35
N LEU A 105 -2.85 9.73 8.66
CA LEU A 105 -3.39 10.11 7.36
C LEU A 105 -2.41 9.81 6.23
N GLY A 106 -2.71 8.77 5.44
CA GLY A 106 -2.05 8.44 4.19
C GLY A 106 -2.81 9.05 3.01
N VAL A 107 -2.11 9.75 2.13
CA VAL A 107 -2.69 10.39 0.97
C VAL A 107 -2.11 9.80 -0.31
N SER A 108 -2.97 9.24 -1.14
CA SER A 108 -2.59 8.81 -2.49
C SER A 108 -2.52 10.03 -3.40
N TYR A 109 -1.29 10.44 -3.76
CA TYR A 109 -1.05 11.60 -4.62
C TYR A 109 -0.04 11.26 -5.72
N ASP A 110 -0.53 11.18 -6.96
CA ASP A 110 0.27 10.79 -8.12
C ASP A 110 0.45 11.97 -9.08
N PHE A 111 0.50 13.18 -8.55
CA PHE A 111 0.62 14.41 -9.33
C PHE A 111 -0.45 14.47 -10.44
N GLU A 112 -0.08 14.91 -11.64
CA GLU A 112 -0.98 15.05 -12.78
C GLU A 112 -1.41 13.69 -13.39
N ALA A 113 -0.89 12.57 -12.89
CA ALA A 113 -1.38 11.23 -13.25
C ALA A 113 -2.73 10.91 -12.58
N ARG A 114 -3.09 11.62 -11.51
CA ARG A 114 -4.35 11.48 -10.80
C ARG A 114 -5.29 12.64 -11.11
N GLU A 115 -6.60 12.34 -11.13
CA GLU A 115 -7.62 13.38 -11.29
C GLU A 115 -7.57 14.41 -10.16
N LYS A 116 -7.93 15.66 -10.46
CA LYS A 116 -8.01 16.77 -9.49
C LYS A 116 -6.75 16.97 -8.64
N SER A 117 -5.57 16.74 -9.23
CA SER A 117 -4.30 16.82 -8.53
C SER A 117 -4.09 18.14 -7.78
N ASP A 118 -4.51 19.27 -8.35
CA ASP A 118 -4.39 20.59 -7.71
C ASP A 118 -5.27 20.70 -6.46
N LEU A 119 -6.50 20.18 -6.50
CA LEU A 119 -7.39 20.13 -5.34
C LEU A 119 -6.77 19.28 -4.22
N VAL A 120 -6.27 18.09 -4.58
CA VAL A 120 -5.64 17.19 -3.61
C VAL A 120 -4.40 17.85 -3.01
N TYR A 121 -3.54 18.45 -3.85
CA TYR A 121 -2.35 19.16 -3.38
C TYR A 121 -2.70 20.33 -2.45
N ASN A 122 -3.72 21.13 -2.79
CA ASN A 122 -4.20 22.22 -1.94
C ASN A 122 -4.69 21.69 -0.57
N ASN A 123 -5.43 20.57 -0.56
CA ASN A 123 -5.91 19.96 0.68
C ASN A 123 -4.74 19.40 1.52
N MET A 124 -3.72 18.82 0.87
CA MET A 124 -2.49 18.40 1.56
C MET A 124 -1.76 19.60 2.17
N PHE A 125 -1.61 20.68 1.38
CA PHE A 125 -0.91 21.90 1.81
C PHE A 125 -1.54 22.53 3.06
N HIS A 126 -2.86 22.45 3.20
CA HIS A 126 -3.62 22.99 4.32
C HIS A 126 -3.98 21.94 5.40
N SER A 127 -3.40 20.74 5.32
CA SER A 127 -3.65 19.73 6.33
C SER A 127 -3.17 20.17 7.71
N PRO A 128 -4.02 20.12 8.75
CA PRO A 128 -3.60 20.45 10.12
C PRO A 128 -2.82 19.34 10.82
N VAL A 129 -2.70 18.17 10.18
CA VAL A 129 -1.99 17.00 10.71
C VAL A 129 -0.90 16.55 9.73
N PRO A 130 0.15 15.88 10.23
CA PRO A 130 1.14 15.25 9.36
C PRO A 130 0.50 14.22 8.43
N ILE A 131 1.01 14.13 7.20
CA ILE A 131 0.55 13.19 6.19
C ILE A 131 1.68 12.34 5.64
N ALA A 132 1.37 11.08 5.36
CA ALA A 132 2.21 10.18 4.58
C ALA A 132 1.71 10.16 3.13
N VAL A 133 2.55 10.51 2.16
CA VAL A 133 2.18 10.49 0.75
C VAL A 133 2.55 9.16 0.12
N LEU A 134 1.59 8.54 -0.58
CA LEU A 134 1.77 7.32 -1.36
C LEU A 134 1.68 7.67 -2.84
N ILE A 135 2.74 7.35 -3.58
CA ILE A 135 2.84 7.56 -5.04
C ILE A 135 2.88 6.18 -5.71
N LEU A 136 2.00 5.94 -6.66
CA LEU A 136 2.07 4.75 -7.51
C LEU A 136 2.92 5.05 -8.74
N ALA A 137 3.96 4.26 -8.98
CA ALA A 137 4.86 4.38 -10.13
C ALA A 137 4.15 3.92 -11.43
N SER A 138 3.06 4.60 -11.80
CA SER A 138 2.36 4.42 -13.06
C SER A 138 3.19 5.00 -14.22
N GLN A 139 2.85 4.64 -15.46
CA GLN A 139 3.58 5.11 -16.64
C GLN A 139 3.76 6.64 -16.63
N LYS A 140 2.68 7.38 -16.41
CA LYS A 140 2.71 8.84 -16.42
C LYS A 140 3.58 9.42 -15.30
N VAL A 141 3.59 8.80 -14.11
CA VAL A 141 4.44 9.21 -12.99
C VAL A 141 5.92 8.98 -13.30
N LEU A 142 6.26 7.85 -13.95
CA LEU A 142 7.64 7.52 -14.32
C LEU A 142 8.24 8.47 -15.36
N GLU A 143 7.41 9.18 -16.13
CA GLU A 143 7.80 10.17 -17.13
C GLU A 143 8.06 11.57 -16.53
N MET A 144 7.69 11.80 -15.25
CA MET A 144 7.84 13.10 -14.59
C MET A 144 9.29 13.35 -14.14
N ASP A 145 9.65 14.63 -14.08
CA ASP A 145 10.93 15.04 -13.51
C ASP A 145 10.94 14.87 -11.99
N VAL A 146 11.91 14.11 -11.49
CA VAL A 146 12.00 13.77 -10.07
C VAL A 146 12.36 14.98 -9.21
N ASP A 147 13.22 15.87 -9.70
CA ASP A 147 13.64 17.03 -8.94
C ASP A 147 12.48 18.02 -8.77
N ASP A 148 11.66 18.21 -9.82
CA ASP A 148 10.43 19.00 -9.74
C ASP A 148 9.41 18.38 -8.75
N MET A 149 9.27 17.06 -8.78
CA MET A 149 8.41 16.35 -7.84
C MET A 149 8.85 16.58 -6.38
N ILE A 150 10.14 16.44 -6.09
CA ILE A 150 10.71 16.65 -4.75
C ILE A 150 10.54 18.12 -4.32
N GLN A 151 10.79 19.07 -5.21
CA GLN A 151 10.59 20.50 -4.92
C GLN A 151 9.13 20.79 -4.56
N LYS A 152 8.18 20.30 -5.37
CA LYS A 152 6.74 20.45 -5.12
C LYS A 152 6.34 19.87 -3.76
N MET A 153 6.84 18.67 -3.42
CA MET A 153 6.59 18.05 -2.11
C MET A 153 7.20 18.85 -0.95
N ASN A 154 8.40 19.39 -1.13
CA ASN A 154 9.07 20.20 -0.12
C ASN A 154 8.33 21.50 0.24
N LEU A 155 7.50 22.04 -0.66
CA LEU A 155 6.68 23.21 -0.38
C LEU A 155 5.52 22.91 0.58
N CYS A 156 5.11 21.65 0.67
CA CYS A 156 4.00 21.22 1.52
C CYS A 156 4.53 20.77 2.89
N SER A 157 4.44 21.64 3.91
CA SER A 157 5.02 21.40 5.25
C SER A 157 4.35 20.28 6.04
N SER A 158 3.12 19.91 5.68
CA SER A 158 2.40 18.79 6.31
C SER A 158 2.92 17.41 5.88
N ILE A 159 3.69 17.30 4.79
CA ILE A 159 4.24 16.02 4.36
C ILE A 159 5.37 15.59 5.31
N GLU A 160 5.14 14.49 6.03
CA GLU A 160 6.11 13.86 6.92
C GLU A 160 6.91 12.78 6.19
N SER A 161 6.26 12.02 5.34
CA SER A 161 6.90 10.93 4.60
C SER A 161 6.32 10.74 3.20
N VAL A 162 7.15 10.16 2.31
CA VAL A 162 6.78 9.82 0.94
C VAL A 162 7.22 8.39 0.65
N GLU A 163 6.32 7.57 0.12
CA GLU A 163 6.59 6.21 -0.35
C GLU A 163 6.15 6.04 -1.80
N ILE A 164 7.01 5.46 -2.62
CA ILE A 164 6.71 5.09 -4.01
C ILE A 164 6.44 3.59 -4.07
N LYS A 165 5.25 3.23 -4.51
CA LYS A 165 4.83 1.84 -4.72
C LYS A 165 5.01 1.43 -6.17
N PRO A 166 5.47 0.19 -6.45
CA PRO A 166 5.54 -0.32 -7.81
C PRO A 166 4.12 -0.47 -8.38
N TYR A 167 3.99 -0.21 -9.68
CA TYR A 167 2.76 -0.54 -10.40
C TYR A 167 2.66 -2.06 -10.59
N SER A 168 1.47 -2.60 -10.42
CA SER A 168 1.16 -4.02 -10.69
C SER A 168 0.05 -4.11 -11.72
N ILE A 169 0.21 -4.98 -12.72
CA ILE A 169 -0.86 -5.36 -13.64
C ILE A 169 -1.99 -5.97 -12.82
N ASN A 170 -3.23 -5.64 -13.14
CA ASN A 170 -4.40 -6.11 -12.42
C ASN A 170 -5.61 -6.26 -13.35
N GLN A 171 -6.74 -6.75 -12.84
CA GLN A 171 -7.94 -7.01 -13.62
C GLN A 171 -8.55 -5.78 -14.30
N ALA A 172 -8.29 -4.59 -13.79
CA ALA A 172 -8.92 -3.36 -14.27
C ALA A 172 -8.08 -2.65 -15.33
N ASN A 173 -6.76 -2.81 -15.29
CA ASN A 173 -5.89 -2.13 -16.23
C ASN A 173 -4.51 -2.80 -16.37
N SER A 174 -3.83 -2.50 -17.49
CA SER A 174 -2.48 -2.92 -17.77
C SER A 174 -1.73 -1.74 -18.39
N GLN A 175 -0.61 -1.35 -17.80
CA GLN A 175 0.29 -0.33 -18.31
C GLN A 175 1.65 -0.95 -18.67
N PRO A 176 2.38 -0.44 -19.67
CA PRO A 176 3.69 -0.95 -20.06
C PRO A 176 4.79 -0.48 -19.10
N VAL A 177 4.61 -0.77 -17.81
CA VAL A 177 5.56 -0.42 -16.74
C VAL A 177 6.27 -1.69 -16.31
N THR A 178 7.61 -1.65 -16.34
CA THR A 178 8.42 -2.76 -15.88
C THR A 178 8.98 -2.49 -14.48
N HIS A 179 9.38 -3.56 -13.78
CA HIS A 179 10.09 -3.41 -12.52
C HIS A 179 11.40 -2.62 -12.67
N LYS A 180 12.05 -2.72 -13.82
CA LYS A 180 13.25 -1.95 -14.13
C LYS A 180 13.00 -0.44 -14.16
N ASP A 181 11.86 -0.03 -14.71
CA ASP A 181 11.47 1.39 -14.74
C ASP A 181 11.26 1.91 -13.33
N PHE A 182 10.58 1.13 -12.49
CA PHE A 182 10.43 1.43 -11.07
C PHE A 182 11.78 1.56 -10.34
N GLU A 183 12.70 0.60 -10.53
CA GLU A 183 14.04 0.67 -9.94
C GLU A 183 14.79 1.94 -10.34
N LEU A 184 14.78 2.27 -11.64
CA LEU A 184 15.43 3.48 -12.15
C LEU A 184 14.82 4.74 -11.59
N PHE A 185 13.50 4.76 -11.42
CA PHE A 185 12.78 5.90 -10.85
C PHE A 185 13.15 6.10 -9.37
N VAL A 186 13.13 5.03 -8.56
CA VAL A 186 13.55 5.10 -7.15
C VAL A 186 15.02 5.52 -7.03
N LYS A 187 15.91 5.05 -7.93
CA LYS A 187 17.31 5.51 -7.96
C LYS A 187 17.43 7.01 -8.21
N LYS A 188 16.67 7.58 -9.15
CA LYS A 188 16.63 9.03 -9.38
C LYS A 188 16.21 9.79 -8.12
N TRP A 189 15.21 9.29 -7.37
CA TRP A 189 14.82 9.90 -6.08
C TRP A 189 15.95 9.86 -5.06
N ILE A 190 16.70 8.77 -4.96
CA ILE A 190 17.84 8.63 -4.05
C ILE A 190 19.00 9.55 -4.45
N GLU A 191 19.26 9.66 -5.76
CA GLU A 191 20.39 10.41 -6.33
C GLU A 191 20.11 11.91 -6.48
N SER A 192 18.86 12.34 -6.38
CA SER A 192 18.48 13.74 -6.52
C SER A 192 19.32 14.62 -5.59
N PRO A 193 19.89 15.73 -6.10
CA PRO A 193 20.63 16.69 -5.30
C PRO A 193 19.72 17.54 -4.41
N ILE A 194 18.40 17.48 -4.64
CA ILE A 194 17.43 18.25 -3.86
C ILE A 194 17.27 17.62 -2.48
N LYS A 195 17.57 18.38 -1.44
CA LYS A 195 17.35 17.94 -0.06
C LYS A 195 15.87 17.73 0.21
N LYS A 196 15.48 16.53 0.60
CA LYS A 196 14.12 16.17 0.99
C LYS A 196 13.84 16.67 2.42
N ARG A 197 12.69 17.32 2.63
CA ARG A 197 12.21 17.78 3.95
C ARG A 197 11.34 16.73 4.65
N PHE A 198 11.11 15.60 4.01
CA PHE A 198 10.31 14.48 4.44
C PHE A 198 11.15 13.20 4.44
N ASP A 199 10.68 12.20 5.13
CA ASP A 199 11.28 10.88 5.12
C ASP A 199 10.96 10.15 3.81
N PHE A 200 11.98 9.76 3.06
CA PHE A 200 11.81 8.93 1.88
C PHE A 200 11.81 7.46 2.28
N ILE A 201 10.62 6.88 2.42
CA ILE A 201 10.40 5.54 3.00
C ILE A 201 11.12 4.44 2.22
N ASN A 202 11.17 4.54 0.88
CA ASN A 202 11.87 3.55 0.05
C ASN A 202 13.35 3.44 0.42
N GLU A 203 14.05 4.55 0.58
CA GLU A 203 15.45 4.56 0.98
C GLU A 203 15.65 4.00 2.40
N GLY A 204 14.79 4.43 3.34
CA GLY A 204 14.79 3.90 4.70
C GLY A 204 14.60 2.39 4.75
N ASN A 205 13.69 1.85 3.94
CA ASN A 205 13.43 0.41 3.83
C ASN A 205 14.62 -0.34 3.22
N ILE A 206 15.25 0.22 2.17
CA ILE A 206 16.49 -0.34 1.58
C ILE A 206 17.57 -0.47 2.66
N ILE A 207 17.85 0.60 3.40
CA ILE A 207 18.86 0.61 4.47
C ILE A 207 18.53 -0.43 5.55
N ARG A 208 17.29 -0.51 5.98
CA ARG A 208 16.85 -1.50 6.99
C ARG A 208 16.97 -2.94 6.49
N SER A 209 16.63 -3.18 5.21
CA SER A 209 16.79 -4.47 4.55
C SER A 209 18.27 -4.88 4.50
N LEU A 210 19.17 -4.02 4.05
CA LEU A 210 20.61 -4.29 4.00
C LEU A 210 21.20 -4.57 5.39
N LYS A 211 20.65 -3.92 6.43
CA LYS A 211 20.99 -4.19 7.84
C LYS A 211 20.28 -5.43 8.43
N LYS A 212 19.53 -6.20 7.61
CA LYS A 212 18.72 -7.36 8.02
C LYS A 212 17.69 -7.05 9.12
N LYS A 213 17.19 -5.81 9.16
CA LYS A 213 16.19 -5.33 10.13
C LYS A 213 14.80 -5.16 9.54
N TYR A 214 14.62 -5.47 8.26
CA TYR A 214 13.34 -5.36 7.56
C TYR A 214 13.21 -6.45 6.52
N ASN A 215 12.01 -7.00 6.42
CA ASN A 215 11.61 -7.93 5.38
C ASN A 215 10.17 -7.59 4.99
N ALA A 216 9.95 -7.24 3.73
CA ALA A 216 8.63 -6.86 3.24
C ALA A 216 7.74 -8.06 2.94
N PHE A 217 8.29 -9.29 2.91
CA PHE A 217 7.47 -10.47 2.65
C PHE A 217 6.26 -10.55 3.58
N SER A 218 5.09 -10.47 2.98
CA SER A 218 3.83 -10.31 3.69
C SER A 218 2.99 -11.58 3.66
N ASN A 219 3.15 -12.40 4.69
CA ASN A 219 2.22 -13.49 4.99
C ASN A 219 1.41 -13.26 6.28
N ASN A 220 1.50 -12.07 6.83
CA ASN A 220 0.79 -11.62 8.03
C ASN A 220 -0.17 -10.47 7.77
N HIS A 221 -0.64 -10.32 6.54
CA HIS A 221 -1.55 -9.27 6.10
C HIS A 221 -2.85 -9.90 5.59
N VAL A 222 -3.98 -9.47 6.14
CA VAL A 222 -5.31 -9.89 5.70
C VAL A 222 -6.17 -8.69 5.37
N TYR A 223 -6.97 -8.83 4.33
CA TYR A 223 -7.96 -7.83 3.91
C TYR A 223 -9.36 -8.27 4.34
N ILE A 224 -10.23 -7.30 4.60
CA ILE A 224 -11.67 -7.52 4.76
C ILE A 224 -12.36 -6.71 3.66
N THR A 225 -13.02 -7.40 2.73
CA THR A 225 -13.67 -6.77 1.56
C THR A 225 -15.03 -6.18 1.93
N PRO A 226 -15.64 -5.31 1.07
CA PRO A 226 -16.99 -4.79 1.30
C PRO A 226 -18.06 -5.87 1.36
N ASN A 227 -17.77 -7.07 0.84
CA ASN A 227 -18.64 -8.25 0.95
C ASN A 227 -18.56 -8.91 2.33
N GLY A 228 -17.60 -8.52 3.16
CA GLY A 228 -17.33 -9.15 4.45
C GLY A 228 -16.51 -10.43 4.35
N ASN A 229 -15.87 -10.70 3.21
CA ASN A 229 -14.97 -11.82 3.05
C ASN A 229 -13.56 -11.44 3.50
N PHE A 230 -12.79 -12.42 3.94
CA PHE A 230 -11.34 -12.26 4.06
C PHE A 230 -10.72 -12.29 2.67
N ALA A 231 -9.59 -11.62 2.49
CA ALA A 231 -8.85 -11.69 1.24
C ALA A 231 -7.35 -11.53 1.47
N VAL A 232 -6.58 -11.97 0.49
CA VAL A 232 -5.14 -11.71 0.37
C VAL A 232 -4.86 -11.14 -1.02
N LEU A 233 -3.75 -10.42 -1.18
CA LEU A 233 -3.38 -9.90 -2.49
C LEU A 233 -2.87 -11.04 -3.40
N GLU A 234 -3.36 -11.04 -4.61
CA GLU A 234 -2.89 -11.85 -5.71
C GLU A 234 -2.34 -10.91 -6.79
N PHE A 235 -1.08 -11.09 -7.18
CA PHE A 235 -0.39 -10.26 -8.16
C PHE A 235 0.18 -11.12 -9.28
N ASP A 236 -0.56 -12.06 -9.80
CA ASP A 236 -0.13 -12.79 -10.99
C ASP A 236 -0.67 -12.10 -12.25
N GLU A 237 0.17 -11.92 -13.27
CA GLU A 237 -0.26 -11.41 -14.57
C GLU A 237 -1.33 -12.28 -15.25
N ASN A 238 -1.48 -13.53 -14.80
CA ASN A 238 -2.52 -14.45 -15.21
C ASN A 238 -3.75 -14.41 -14.31
N ASP A 239 -3.67 -13.77 -13.13
CA ASP A 239 -4.79 -13.65 -12.22
C ASP A 239 -5.74 -12.54 -12.66
N LYS A 240 -6.99 -12.89 -12.79
CA LYS A 240 -8.05 -11.97 -13.18
C LYS A 240 -8.55 -11.10 -12.04
N GLU A 241 -8.07 -11.33 -10.81
CA GLU A 241 -8.55 -10.66 -9.62
C GLU A 241 -7.40 -10.20 -8.74
N TYR A 242 -7.49 -8.96 -8.27
CA TYR A 242 -6.50 -8.36 -7.37
C TYR A 242 -6.50 -9.00 -5.99
N PHE A 243 -7.65 -9.52 -5.56
CA PHE A 243 -7.82 -10.22 -4.30
C PHE A 243 -8.21 -11.68 -4.51
N LEU A 244 -7.47 -12.58 -3.84
CA LEU A 244 -7.97 -13.93 -3.58
C LEU A 244 -8.87 -13.87 -2.35
N GLU A 245 -10.20 -14.04 -2.53
CA GLU A 245 -11.15 -14.08 -1.43
C GLU A 245 -11.10 -15.46 -0.71
N LEU A 246 -11.19 -15.40 0.60
CA LEU A 246 -11.15 -16.54 1.51
C LEU A 246 -12.41 -16.52 2.37
N ASN A 247 -13.04 -17.69 2.54
CA ASN A 247 -14.33 -17.79 3.23
C ASN A 247 -14.19 -17.72 4.75
N SER A 248 -13.01 -17.98 5.29
CA SER A 248 -12.81 -18.03 6.74
C SER A 248 -11.40 -17.62 7.16
N ILE A 249 -11.27 -17.17 8.40
CA ILE A 249 -9.97 -16.91 9.02
C ILE A 249 -9.08 -18.17 9.09
N LYS A 250 -9.67 -19.37 9.12
CA LYS A 250 -8.93 -20.64 9.09
C LYS A 250 -8.26 -20.86 7.74
N GLU A 251 -8.94 -20.53 6.65
CA GLU A 251 -8.36 -20.57 5.30
C GLU A 251 -7.19 -19.58 5.18
N TYR A 252 -7.36 -18.36 5.68
CA TYR A 252 -6.26 -17.40 5.74
C TYR A 252 -5.06 -17.93 6.54
N VAL A 253 -5.27 -18.49 7.72
CA VAL A 253 -4.18 -19.04 8.53
C VAL A 253 -3.44 -20.15 7.78
N LYS A 254 -4.17 -21.03 7.13
CA LYS A 254 -3.61 -22.10 6.30
C LYS A 254 -2.81 -21.53 5.12
N TRP A 255 -3.38 -20.54 4.41
CA TRP A 255 -2.70 -19.85 3.31
C TRP A 255 -1.40 -19.20 3.80
N ALA A 256 -1.46 -18.41 4.87
CA ALA A 256 -0.29 -17.71 5.43
C ALA A 256 0.84 -18.63 5.91
N GLU A 257 0.51 -19.86 6.33
CA GLU A 257 1.49 -20.88 6.72
C GLU A 257 2.11 -21.60 5.52
N GLN A 258 1.34 -21.77 4.44
CA GLN A 258 1.79 -22.48 3.24
C GLN A 258 2.53 -21.58 2.25
N GLU A 259 2.20 -20.29 2.21
CA GLU A 259 2.80 -19.32 1.27
C GLU A 259 4.34 -19.33 1.30
N PRO A 260 5.01 -19.22 2.47
CA PRO A 260 6.48 -19.23 2.52
C PRO A 260 7.12 -20.57 2.16
N ILE A 261 6.34 -21.65 2.15
CA ILE A 261 6.82 -23.01 1.88
C ILE A 261 6.64 -23.38 0.42
N ASN A 262 5.44 -23.17 -0.11
CA ASN A 262 5.03 -23.71 -1.41
C ASN A 262 5.21 -22.72 -2.57
N ASN A 263 5.10 -21.43 -2.28
CA ASN A 263 4.96 -20.40 -3.32
C ASN A 263 6.17 -19.45 -3.43
N VAL A 264 7.31 -19.79 -2.85
CA VAL A 264 8.55 -19.01 -3.01
C VAL A 264 9.30 -19.46 -4.25
N SER A 265 9.54 -18.55 -5.16
CA SER A 265 10.35 -18.78 -6.37
C SER A 265 11.76 -19.30 -6.02
N ASP A 266 12.29 -20.23 -6.83
CA ASP A 266 13.61 -20.80 -6.62
C ASP A 266 14.73 -19.76 -6.67
N ILE A 267 14.58 -18.70 -7.47
CA ILE A 267 15.54 -17.60 -7.51
C ILE A 267 15.59 -16.88 -6.15
N CYS A 268 14.44 -16.69 -5.49
CA CYS A 268 14.38 -16.09 -4.16
C CYS A 268 15.04 -16.97 -3.11
N ARG A 269 14.79 -18.28 -3.13
CA ARG A 269 15.40 -19.23 -2.17
C ARG A 269 16.93 -19.20 -2.19
N LYS A 270 17.52 -18.93 -3.34
CA LYS A 270 18.99 -18.86 -3.56
C LYS A 270 19.53 -17.45 -3.42
N CYS A 271 18.69 -16.45 -3.24
CA CYS A 271 19.10 -15.05 -3.22
C CYS A 271 19.72 -14.67 -1.85
N LYS A 272 20.81 -13.90 -1.89
CA LYS A 272 21.47 -13.38 -0.66
C LYS A 272 20.56 -12.48 0.20
N TYR A 273 19.48 -11.93 -0.37
CA TYR A 273 18.51 -11.08 0.31
C TYR A 273 17.28 -11.84 0.82
N TYR A 274 17.21 -13.15 0.64
CA TYR A 274 16.10 -13.94 1.16
C TYR A 274 15.93 -13.76 2.67
N GLY A 275 14.70 -13.51 3.12
CA GLY A 275 14.39 -13.24 4.52
C GLY A 275 14.59 -11.79 4.97
N HIS A 276 15.15 -10.91 4.10
CA HIS A 276 15.23 -9.47 4.34
C HIS A 276 15.11 -8.65 3.05
N CYS A 277 14.36 -9.15 2.07
CA CYS A 277 14.07 -8.46 0.81
C CYS A 277 12.92 -7.45 0.98
N LEU A 278 12.79 -6.53 0.01
CA LEU A 278 11.69 -5.58 -0.08
C LEU A 278 10.52 -6.10 -0.93
N THR A 279 10.63 -7.32 -1.47
CA THR A 279 9.57 -7.96 -2.26
C THR A 279 8.50 -8.52 -1.33
N GLU A 280 7.26 -8.09 -1.51
CA GLU A 280 6.13 -8.51 -0.68
C GLU A 280 5.65 -9.93 -1.00
N HIS A 281 5.73 -10.36 -2.27
CA HIS A 281 5.24 -11.64 -2.76
C HIS A 281 6.30 -12.39 -3.56
N TYR A 282 6.95 -13.37 -2.95
CA TYR A 282 8.06 -14.11 -3.57
C TYR A 282 7.64 -15.04 -4.71
N ARG A 283 6.40 -15.48 -4.78
CA ARG A 283 5.90 -16.40 -5.81
C ARG A 283 5.92 -15.81 -7.22
N TYR A 284 5.81 -14.48 -7.34
CA TYR A 284 5.80 -13.78 -8.63
C TYR A 284 7.18 -13.35 -9.11
N VAL A 285 8.20 -13.62 -8.33
CA VAL A 285 9.56 -13.25 -8.68
C VAL A 285 10.07 -14.19 -9.74
N LYS A 286 10.34 -13.65 -10.94
CA LYS A 286 10.89 -14.35 -12.10
C LYS A 286 12.39 -14.10 -12.21
N ASP A 287 13.10 -15.08 -12.74
CA ASP A 287 14.48 -14.92 -13.21
C ASP A 287 14.47 -14.15 -14.53
N LEU A 288 15.26 -13.11 -14.59
CA LEU A 288 15.45 -12.28 -15.77
C LEU A 288 16.94 -12.27 -16.12
N ASP A 289 17.30 -12.05 -17.37
CA ASP A 289 18.69 -12.04 -17.86
C ASP A 289 19.65 -11.16 -17.05
N ASN A 290 19.12 -10.11 -16.38
CA ASN A 290 19.88 -9.17 -15.56
C ASN A 290 19.49 -9.18 -14.08
N GLY A 291 18.88 -10.23 -13.60
CA GLY A 291 18.42 -10.37 -12.22
C GLY A 291 16.94 -10.75 -12.12
N CYS A 292 16.31 -10.40 -10.98
CA CYS A 292 14.88 -10.67 -10.76
C CYS A 292 14.01 -9.44 -11.03
N ASN A 293 12.70 -9.65 -11.22
CA ASN A 293 11.70 -8.58 -11.22
C ASN A 293 11.27 -8.13 -9.81
N GLY A 294 12.06 -8.46 -8.79
CA GLY A 294 11.91 -7.96 -7.43
C GLY A 294 12.95 -6.87 -7.11
N TYR A 295 13.34 -6.73 -5.86
CA TYR A 295 14.17 -5.61 -5.39
C TYR A 295 15.68 -5.88 -5.37
N LYS A 296 16.15 -7.02 -5.89
CA LYS A 296 17.58 -7.37 -5.84
C LYS A 296 18.47 -6.31 -6.48
N GLY A 297 18.09 -5.80 -7.66
CA GLY A 297 18.87 -4.78 -8.38
C GLY A 297 19.01 -3.48 -7.61
N LEU A 298 17.93 -3.05 -6.92
CA LEU A 298 17.95 -1.84 -6.09
C LEU A 298 18.79 -2.03 -4.82
N LEU A 299 18.70 -3.21 -4.19
CA LEU A 299 19.50 -3.55 -3.02
C LEU A 299 20.99 -3.67 -3.35
N ASP A 300 21.34 -4.31 -4.49
CA ASP A 300 22.74 -4.40 -4.95
C ASP A 300 23.32 -3.00 -5.24
N TYR A 301 22.57 -2.16 -5.93
CA TYR A 301 22.96 -0.77 -6.22
C TYR A 301 23.27 0.02 -4.94
N TYR A 302 22.36 -0.04 -3.96
CA TYR A 302 22.53 0.74 -2.73
C TYR A 302 23.64 0.18 -1.83
N ALA A 303 23.83 -1.14 -1.81
CA ALA A 303 24.93 -1.77 -1.09
C ALA A 303 26.30 -1.28 -1.61
N GLN A 304 26.49 -1.26 -2.95
CA GLN A 304 27.71 -0.73 -3.57
C GLN A 304 27.94 0.75 -3.24
N ARG A 305 26.88 1.56 -3.17
CA ARG A 305 26.97 2.97 -2.80
C ARG A 305 27.37 3.19 -1.34
N MET A 306 27.03 2.27 -0.44
CA MET A 306 27.42 2.35 0.98
C MET A 306 28.86 1.95 1.24
N GLU A 307 29.49 1.20 0.32
CA GLU A 307 30.88 0.75 0.42
C GLU A 307 31.89 1.79 -0.12
N ASN A 308 31.44 2.73 -0.93
CA ASN A 308 32.19 3.85 -1.49
C ASN A 308 32.01 5.13 -0.66
#